data_ac897b3a29585ba9478598a10b5c0300
#
_entry.id   ac897b3a29585ba9478598a10b5c0300
#
_cell.length_a   1.000
_cell.length_b   1.000
_cell.length_c   1.000
_cell.angle_alpha   90.00
_cell.angle_beta   90.00
_cell.angle_gamma   90.00
#
_symmetry.space_group_name_H-M   'P 1'
#
loop_
_entity.id
_entity.type
_entity.pdbx_description
1 polymer ?
#
loop_
_entity_poly.entity_id
_entity_poly.type
_entity_poly.pdbx_seq_one_letter_code
_entity_poly.pdbx_strand_id
1 'polypeptide(L)'
;YFQRIRLLKNKIAAELRITVSLFFVRQLEYMLCADLGFRSHDVITCRMYVDKLGLYKTTKEEGLDEGKRQYISNALVNKRMSESTLFEHWSRGNDLLFTDFRFDSFALNRAENGFHPALSAHLTTHSMAIYDFQLVEGRLWNDSIDEAFTKNSFKVIINETAKRVYGIKDITKDKLQPEEPHYASSSLPDFYNPPCEIVGVIKDFNVRHLSQSIQPVVIYYHDASIGGIYTVTASYKHENKAKVIDFLRRLYEESTGRTDFEYTLIEDELQKMYREDRQVVNIYTLFAGIAIFISSLGLLAINPISQK
;
A
#
# COMPACT_ATOMS: atom_id res chain seq x y z
N TYR A 1 -2.57 -35.53 48.16
CA TYR A 1 -3.69 -34.79 47.56
C TYR A 1 -3.23 -33.44 46.99
N PHE A 2 -2.53 -32.62 47.72
CA PHE A 2 -2.02 -31.32 47.28
C PHE A 2 -1.06 -31.38 46.08
N GLN A 3 -0.17 -32.34 46.03
CA GLN A 3 0.75 -32.55 44.91
C GLN A 3 0.01 -32.89 43.60
N ARG A 4 -1.01 -33.73 43.66
CA ARG A 4 -1.84 -34.07 42.48
C ARG A 4 -2.60 -32.85 41.92
N ILE A 5 -3.13 -32.00 42.81
CA ILE A 5 -3.81 -30.78 42.41
C ILE A 5 -2.82 -29.81 41.75
N ARG A 6 -1.61 -29.66 42.29
CA ARG A 6 -0.56 -28.79 41.73
C ARG A 6 -0.10 -29.27 40.36
N LEU A 7 0.05 -30.57 40.17
CA LEU A 7 0.38 -31.20 38.90
C LEU A 7 -0.71 -30.99 37.85
N LEU A 8 -1.98 -31.18 38.24
CA LEU A 8 -3.11 -30.94 37.35
C LEU A 8 -3.17 -29.48 36.89
N LYS A 9 -3.00 -28.54 37.83
CA LYS A 9 -2.93 -27.08 37.49
C LYS A 9 -1.79 -26.77 36.54
N ASN A 10 -0.60 -27.31 36.74
CA ASN A 10 0.55 -27.09 35.85
C ASN A 10 0.31 -27.71 34.48
N LYS A 11 -0.31 -28.88 34.38
CA LYS A 11 -0.66 -29.51 33.10
C LYS A 11 -1.67 -28.66 32.34
N ILE A 12 -2.74 -28.22 32.97
CA ILE A 12 -3.76 -27.35 32.36
C ILE A 12 -3.14 -26.01 31.91
N ALA A 13 -2.27 -25.42 32.74
CA ALA A 13 -1.58 -24.19 32.37
C ALA A 13 -0.63 -24.36 31.17
N ALA A 14 0.05 -25.49 31.06
CA ALA A 14 0.91 -25.80 29.91
C ALA A 14 0.09 -26.05 28.66
N GLU A 15 -0.99 -26.81 28.71
CA GLU A 15 -1.91 -27.03 27.59
C GLU A 15 -2.53 -25.74 27.11
N LEU A 16 -2.96 -24.85 28.01
CA LEU A 16 -3.50 -23.53 27.65
C LEU A 16 -2.46 -22.68 26.94
N ARG A 17 -1.21 -22.63 27.43
CA ARG A 17 -0.13 -21.85 26.78
C ARG A 17 0.19 -22.35 25.37
N ILE A 18 0.23 -23.68 25.19
CA ILE A 18 0.46 -24.30 23.88
C ILE A 18 -0.68 -23.91 22.91
N THR A 19 -1.92 -24.04 23.37
CA THR A 19 -3.10 -23.71 22.56
C THR A 19 -3.11 -22.26 22.15
N VAL A 20 -2.81 -21.34 23.08
CA VAL A 20 -2.71 -19.90 22.80
C VAL A 20 -1.58 -19.60 21.83
N SER A 21 -0.41 -20.21 21.97
CA SER A 21 0.71 -20.01 21.04
C SER A 21 0.38 -20.51 19.64
N LEU A 22 -0.23 -21.68 19.51
CA LEU A 22 -0.67 -22.22 18.22
C LEU A 22 -1.72 -21.32 17.57
N PHE A 23 -2.63 -20.75 18.37
CA PHE A 23 -3.62 -19.80 17.86
C PHE A 23 -2.95 -18.56 17.28
N PHE A 24 -1.99 -17.95 17.99
CA PHE A 24 -1.26 -16.78 17.48
C PHE A 24 -0.45 -17.09 16.22
N VAL A 25 0.23 -18.24 16.17
CA VAL A 25 0.95 -18.67 14.96
C VAL A 25 0.00 -18.80 13.78
N ARG A 26 -1.14 -19.47 13.96
CA ARG A 26 -2.17 -19.62 12.91
C ARG A 26 -2.77 -18.29 12.47
N GLN A 27 -3.00 -17.39 13.41
CA GLN A 27 -3.52 -16.07 13.10
C GLN A 27 -2.52 -15.24 12.30
N LEU A 28 -1.24 -15.29 12.65
CA LEU A 28 -0.18 -14.62 11.89
C LEU A 28 -0.04 -15.21 10.48
N GLU A 29 -0.03 -16.55 10.34
CA GLU A 29 -0.03 -17.20 9.03
C GLU A 29 -1.21 -16.75 8.18
N TYR A 30 -2.41 -16.71 8.77
CA TYR A 30 -3.62 -16.21 8.08
C TYR A 30 -3.44 -14.78 7.60
N MET A 31 -2.94 -13.87 8.45
CA MET A 31 -2.74 -12.46 8.07
C MET A 31 -1.69 -12.29 6.97
N LEU A 32 -0.62 -13.10 6.98
CA LEU A 32 0.44 -13.02 5.97
C LEU A 32 0.05 -13.63 4.62
N CYS A 33 -0.93 -14.56 4.61
CA CYS A 33 -1.40 -15.25 3.41
C CYS A 33 -2.78 -14.75 2.94
N ALA A 34 -3.39 -13.80 3.64
CA ALA A 34 -4.71 -13.29 3.29
C ALA A 34 -4.66 -12.57 1.93
N ASP A 35 -5.73 -12.75 1.16
CA ASP A 35 -5.98 -11.95 -0.02
C ASP A 35 -6.25 -10.49 0.40
N LEU A 36 -5.35 -9.60 0.04
CA LEU A 36 -5.46 -8.19 0.36
C LEU A 36 -6.39 -7.43 -0.58
N GLY A 37 -6.90 -8.08 -1.64
CA GLY A 37 -7.73 -7.45 -2.67
C GLY A 37 -6.92 -6.68 -3.73
N PHE A 38 -5.60 -6.80 -3.71
CA PHE A 38 -4.70 -6.25 -4.73
C PHE A 38 -3.40 -7.07 -4.81
N ARG A 39 -2.67 -6.93 -5.92
CA ARG A 39 -1.37 -7.59 -6.12
C ARG A 39 -0.31 -6.96 -5.24
N SER A 40 0.17 -7.70 -4.24
CA SER A 40 1.18 -7.26 -3.28
C SER A 40 2.58 -7.85 -3.53
N HIS A 41 2.69 -8.87 -4.36
CA HIS A 41 3.95 -9.54 -4.68
C HIS A 41 4.42 -9.21 -6.10
N ASP A 42 5.72 -9.29 -6.30
CA ASP A 42 6.35 -8.98 -7.59
C ASP A 42 6.05 -7.55 -8.10
N VAL A 43 5.92 -6.61 -7.16
CA VAL A 43 5.79 -5.18 -7.42
C VAL A 43 6.96 -4.45 -6.77
N ILE A 44 7.67 -3.66 -7.58
CA ILE A 44 8.81 -2.84 -7.17
C ILE A 44 8.53 -1.38 -7.41
N THR A 45 8.95 -0.53 -6.49
CA THR A 45 8.96 0.91 -6.66
C THR A 45 10.35 1.45 -6.37
N CYS A 46 10.79 2.46 -7.11
CA CYS A 46 12.08 3.11 -6.93
C CYS A 46 12.05 4.56 -7.36
N ARG A 47 12.91 5.38 -6.76
CA ARG A 47 13.11 6.75 -7.21
C ARG A 47 14.00 6.76 -8.45
N MET A 48 13.58 7.51 -9.48
CA MET A 48 14.32 7.70 -10.73
C MET A 48 14.87 9.10 -10.89
N TYR A 49 14.55 10.01 -9.97
CA TYR A 49 15.05 11.36 -9.95
C TYR A 49 15.29 11.81 -8.50
N VAL A 50 16.42 12.46 -8.27
CA VAL A 50 16.75 13.09 -6.98
C VAL A 50 17.15 14.52 -7.27
N ASP A 51 16.35 15.46 -6.78
CA ASP A 51 16.68 16.88 -6.81
C ASP A 51 17.98 17.15 -6.02
N LYS A 52 18.98 17.68 -6.69
CA LYS A 52 20.28 17.99 -6.08
C LYS A 52 20.24 19.24 -5.19
N LEU A 53 19.25 20.11 -5.38
CA LEU A 53 19.24 21.45 -4.83
C LEU A 53 18.12 21.68 -3.78
N GLY A 54 17.20 20.76 -3.61
CA GLY A 54 16.01 20.94 -2.76
C GLY A 54 15.08 22.01 -3.35
N LEU A 55 13.97 21.63 -3.84
CA LEU A 55 12.96 22.36 -4.64
C LEU A 55 12.61 23.81 -4.23
N TYR A 56 13.11 24.32 -3.13
CA TYR A 56 12.66 25.58 -2.54
C TYR A 56 13.72 26.67 -2.44
N LYS A 57 14.92 26.49 -3.01
CA LYS A 57 16.02 27.45 -2.86
C LYS A 57 16.78 27.79 -4.15
N THR A 58 16.24 27.53 -5.31
CA THR A 58 16.93 27.75 -6.58
C THR A 58 16.67 29.16 -7.11
N THR A 59 17.72 29.78 -7.65
CA THR A 59 17.57 30.95 -8.49
C THR A 59 16.79 30.57 -9.77
N LYS A 60 16.19 31.54 -10.46
CA LYS A 60 15.41 31.28 -11.67
C LYS A 60 16.21 30.56 -12.77
N GLU A 61 17.52 30.83 -12.85
CA GLU A 61 18.44 30.20 -13.83
C GLU A 61 18.75 28.73 -13.44
N GLU A 62 19.01 28.45 -12.17
CA GLU A 62 19.25 27.10 -11.66
C GLU A 62 17.99 26.23 -11.82
N GLY A 63 16.81 26.79 -11.61
CA GLY A 63 15.54 26.09 -11.84
C GLY A 63 15.28 25.72 -13.30
N LEU A 64 15.72 26.55 -14.26
CA LEU A 64 15.65 26.25 -15.68
C LEU A 64 16.60 25.11 -16.09
N ASP A 65 17.80 25.07 -15.54
CA ASP A 65 18.76 24.00 -15.80
C ASP A 65 18.31 22.67 -15.17
N GLU A 66 17.72 22.72 -13.99
CA GLU A 66 17.17 21.55 -13.31
C GLU A 66 15.96 20.99 -14.07
N GLY A 67 15.06 21.85 -14.55
CA GLY A 67 13.94 21.45 -15.39
C GLY A 67 14.37 20.77 -16.70
N LYS A 68 15.43 21.23 -17.34
CA LYS A 68 15.99 20.58 -18.52
C LYS A 68 16.57 19.18 -18.20
N ARG A 69 17.32 19.05 -17.11
CA ARG A 69 17.86 17.75 -16.66
C ARG A 69 16.75 16.78 -16.35
N GLN A 70 15.74 17.21 -15.63
CA GLN A 70 14.57 16.41 -15.33
C GLN A 70 13.87 15.95 -16.60
N TYR A 71 13.66 16.83 -17.57
CA TYR A 71 13.07 16.49 -18.86
C TYR A 71 13.87 15.42 -19.61
N ILE A 72 15.20 15.56 -19.68
CA ILE A 72 16.09 14.59 -20.33
C ILE A 72 16.05 13.25 -19.59
N SER A 73 16.13 13.27 -18.26
CA SER A 73 16.03 12.08 -17.42
C SER A 73 14.69 11.36 -17.63
N ASN A 74 13.58 12.11 -17.64
CA ASN A 74 12.24 11.57 -17.87
C ASN A 74 12.12 10.90 -19.25
N ALA A 75 12.64 11.54 -20.30
CA ALA A 75 12.62 10.99 -21.64
C ALA A 75 13.43 9.68 -21.75
N LEU A 76 14.59 9.63 -21.10
CA LEU A 76 15.41 8.43 -21.02
C LEU A 76 14.71 7.29 -20.29
N VAL A 77 14.17 7.55 -19.08
CA VAL A 77 13.44 6.58 -18.29
C VAL A 77 12.25 6.02 -19.08
N ASN A 78 11.43 6.89 -19.67
CA ASN A 78 10.30 6.46 -20.50
C ASN A 78 10.74 5.55 -21.64
N LYS A 79 11.76 5.95 -22.39
CA LYS A 79 12.25 5.16 -23.50
C LYS A 79 12.72 3.77 -23.05
N ARG A 80 13.59 3.71 -22.04
CA ARG A 80 14.15 2.45 -21.53
C ARG A 80 13.11 1.52 -20.93
N MET A 81 12.15 2.08 -20.18
CA MET A 81 11.06 1.30 -19.59
C MET A 81 10.13 0.74 -20.67
N SER A 82 9.78 1.54 -21.68
CA SER A 82 8.91 1.10 -22.79
C SER A 82 9.54 0.06 -23.72
N GLU A 83 10.86 0.10 -23.87
CA GLU A 83 11.61 -0.88 -24.67
C GLU A 83 11.88 -2.19 -23.92
N SER A 84 11.68 -2.22 -22.60
CA SER A 84 12.00 -3.38 -21.77
C SER A 84 10.87 -4.40 -21.74
N THR A 85 11.19 -5.66 -21.91
CA THR A 85 10.28 -6.82 -21.79
C THR A 85 10.30 -7.46 -20.39
N LEU A 86 11.01 -6.86 -19.43
CA LEU A 86 11.13 -7.37 -18.06
C LEU A 86 9.89 -7.12 -17.21
N PHE A 87 9.11 -6.10 -17.59
CA PHE A 87 7.93 -5.63 -16.84
C PHE A 87 6.65 -6.12 -17.51
N GLU A 88 5.66 -6.45 -16.69
CA GLU A 88 4.31 -6.72 -17.16
C GLU A 88 3.56 -5.40 -17.33
N HIS A 89 3.61 -4.56 -16.30
CA HIS A 89 3.09 -3.20 -16.28
C HIS A 89 4.07 -2.30 -15.55
N TRP A 90 4.10 -1.04 -15.93
CA TRP A 90 4.86 -0.03 -15.22
C TRP A 90 4.17 1.33 -15.30
N SER A 91 4.39 2.14 -14.28
CA SER A 91 3.85 3.50 -14.15
C SER A 91 4.94 4.44 -13.69
N ARG A 92 4.75 5.70 -13.99
CA ARG A 92 5.53 6.80 -13.45
C ARG A 92 4.63 7.65 -12.57
N GLY A 93 5.13 8.05 -11.41
CA GLY A 93 4.37 8.84 -10.45
C GLY A 93 4.60 8.38 -9.01
N ASN A 94 3.86 8.95 -8.09
CA ASN A 94 3.92 8.60 -6.67
C ASN A 94 2.93 7.45 -6.34
N ASP A 95 3.11 6.29 -6.96
CA ASP A 95 2.17 5.18 -6.83
C ASP A 95 2.49 4.26 -5.64
N LEU A 96 2.98 4.81 -4.52
CA LEU A 96 3.27 4.04 -3.31
C LEU A 96 1.99 3.79 -2.51
N LEU A 97 1.38 2.63 -2.70
CA LEU A 97 0.10 2.24 -2.12
C LEU A 97 0.04 2.31 -0.59
N PHE A 98 1.16 2.18 0.11
CA PHE A 98 1.17 2.15 1.58
C PHE A 98 1.57 3.47 2.24
N THR A 99 2.27 4.36 1.53
CA THR A 99 2.82 5.59 2.09
C THR A 99 2.07 6.83 1.65
N ASP A 100 1.36 6.78 0.52
CA ASP A 100 0.76 7.95 -0.11
C ASP A 100 -0.74 8.11 0.17
N PHE A 101 -1.36 7.18 0.90
CA PHE A 101 -2.73 7.37 1.35
C PHE A 101 -2.81 8.46 2.42
N ARG A 102 -3.62 9.49 2.12
CA ARG A 102 -3.98 10.56 3.04
C ARG A 102 -5.35 10.31 3.65
N PHE A 103 -5.62 10.96 4.76
CA PHE A 103 -6.96 11.04 5.31
C PHE A 103 -7.61 12.32 4.82
N ASP A 104 -8.66 12.19 4.02
CA ASP A 104 -9.50 13.28 3.56
C ASP A 104 -10.94 13.02 3.95
N SER A 105 -11.79 14.04 3.87
CA SER A 105 -13.21 13.93 4.19
C SER A 105 -14.04 14.29 2.97
N PHE A 106 -15.11 13.54 2.75
CA PHE A 106 -16.02 13.74 1.62
C PHE A 106 -17.48 13.73 2.08
N ALA A 107 -18.31 14.50 1.40
CA ALA A 107 -19.75 14.47 1.53
C ALA A 107 -20.41 14.00 0.22
N LEU A 108 -21.53 13.27 0.33
CA LEU A 108 -22.29 12.86 -0.84
C LEU A 108 -23.05 14.04 -1.45
N ASN A 109 -22.82 14.34 -2.71
CA ASN A 109 -23.51 15.35 -3.54
C ASN A 109 -23.37 16.79 -3.05
N ARG A 110 -23.40 17.06 -1.73
CA ARG A 110 -23.33 18.40 -1.13
C ARG A 110 -22.71 18.35 0.26
N ALA A 111 -22.01 19.41 0.63
CA ALA A 111 -21.41 19.57 1.96
C ALA A 111 -22.42 19.43 3.11
N GLU A 112 -23.67 19.83 2.89
CA GLU A 112 -24.76 19.76 3.86
C GLU A 112 -25.10 18.33 4.32
N ASN A 113 -24.73 17.31 3.56
CA ASN A 113 -24.95 15.91 3.91
C ASN A 113 -23.94 15.38 4.94
N GLY A 114 -23.03 16.22 5.41
CA GLY A 114 -21.99 15.87 6.36
C GLY A 114 -20.80 15.18 5.72
N PHE A 115 -19.61 15.46 6.26
CA PHE A 115 -18.35 14.89 5.79
C PHE A 115 -18.03 13.62 6.56
N HIS A 116 -17.59 12.59 5.84
CA HIS A 116 -17.08 11.34 6.40
C HIS A 116 -15.64 11.10 5.93
N PRO A 117 -14.77 10.59 6.81
CA PRO A 117 -13.37 10.35 6.47
C PRO A 117 -13.21 9.19 5.48
N ALA A 118 -12.26 9.33 4.59
CA ALA A 118 -11.80 8.29 3.68
C ALA A 118 -10.28 8.34 3.53
N LEU A 119 -9.69 7.26 3.09
CA LEU A 119 -8.34 7.25 2.57
C LEU A 119 -8.37 7.77 1.13
N SER A 120 -7.48 8.68 0.78
CA SER A 120 -7.33 9.18 -0.58
C SER A 120 -5.92 8.95 -1.11
N ALA A 121 -5.81 8.71 -2.40
CA ALA A 121 -4.55 8.57 -3.10
C ALA A 121 -4.69 9.07 -4.53
N HIS A 122 -3.56 9.36 -5.17
CA HIS A 122 -3.49 9.68 -6.60
C HIS A 122 -2.80 8.53 -7.32
N LEU A 123 -3.52 7.86 -8.22
CA LEU A 123 -2.98 6.76 -9.01
C LEU A 123 -3.20 7.02 -10.51
N THR A 124 -2.33 6.43 -11.32
CA THR A 124 -2.42 6.47 -12.78
C THR A 124 -3.28 5.32 -13.32
N THR A 125 -3.65 5.37 -14.58
CA THR A 125 -4.30 4.25 -15.27
C THR A 125 -3.47 2.97 -15.19
N HIS A 126 -2.15 3.08 -15.33
CA HIS A 126 -1.23 1.95 -15.28
C HIS A 126 -1.14 1.33 -13.89
N SER A 127 -1.29 2.12 -12.81
CA SER A 127 -1.28 1.62 -11.44
C SER A 127 -2.40 0.63 -11.17
N MET A 128 -3.56 0.81 -11.84
CA MET A 128 -4.68 -0.13 -11.73
C MET A 128 -4.29 -1.53 -12.21
N ALA A 129 -3.49 -1.62 -13.29
CA ALA A 129 -2.99 -2.88 -13.82
C ALA A 129 -1.83 -3.45 -13.00
N ILE A 130 -0.93 -2.59 -12.47
CA ILE A 130 0.20 -3.01 -11.62
C ILE A 130 -0.31 -3.73 -10.37
N TYR A 131 -1.34 -3.14 -9.72
CA TYR A 131 -1.91 -3.66 -8.49
C TYR A 131 -3.08 -4.63 -8.71
N ASP A 132 -3.46 -4.88 -9.95
CA ASP A 132 -4.54 -5.79 -10.35
C ASP A 132 -5.85 -5.53 -9.60
N PHE A 133 -6.24 -4.26 -9.49
CA PHE A 133 -7.50 -3.89 -8.85
C PHE A 133 -8.70 -4.40 -9.64
N GLN A 134 -9.61 -5.11 -8.95
CA GLN A 134 -10.77 -5.73 -9.55
C GLN A 134 -11.95 -4.74 -9.64
N LEU A 135 -12.39 -4.45 -10.85
CA LEU A 135 -13.55 -3.60 -11.11
C LEU A 135 -14.85 -4.32 -10.74
N VAL A 136 -15.72 -3.67 -9.99
CA VAL A 136 -17.06 -4.16 -9.58
C VAL A 136 -18.16 -3.47 -10.37
N GLU A 137 -18.05 -2.15 -10.59
CA GLU A 137 -19.07 -1.34 -11.26
C GLU A 137 -18.43 -0.19 -12.02
N GLY A 138 -19.04 0.25 -13.11
CA GLY A 138 -18.52 1.33 -13.93
C GLY A 138 -17.36 0.89 -14.83
N ARG A 139 -16.32 1.71 -14.88
CA ARG A 139 -15.11 1.44 -15.68
C ARG A 139 -13.84 1.94 -14.96
N LEU A 140 -12.69 1.46 -15.38
CA LEU A 140 -11.42 2.06 -15.03
C LEU A 140 -11.18 3.32 -15.89
N TRP A 141 -10.19 4.13 -15.49
CA TRP A 141 -9.79 5.31 -16.27
C TRP A 141 -9.24 4.93 -17.64
N ASN A 142 -9.32 5.87 -18.55
CA ASN A 142 -8.77 5.77 -19.90
C ASN A 142 -8.12 7.11 -20.25
N ASP A 143 -6.81 7.12 -20.42
CA ASP A 143 -5.98 8.30 -20.68
C ASP A 143 -6.40 9.07 -21.95
N SER A 144 -7.16 8.44 -22.86
CA SER A 144 -7.64 9.10 -24.08
C SER A 144 -8.91 9.91 -23.89
N ILE A 145 -9.68 9.66 -22.83
CA ILE A 145 -10.99 10.30 -22.60
C ILE A 145 -11.15 10.91 -21.21
N ASP A 146 -10.32 10.52 -20.28
CA ASP A 146 -10.36 11.06 -18.92
C ASP A 146 -9.25 12.10 -18.74
N GLU A 147 -9.64 13.25 -18.23
CA GLU A 147 -8.72 14.28 -17.79
C GLU A 147 -8.62 14.19 -16.26
N ALA A 148 -7.42 14.23 -15.73
CA ALA A 148 -7.18 14.20 -14.29
C ALA A 148 -7.92 15.33 -13.57
N PHE A 149 -8.02 16.46 -14.26
CA PHE A 149 -8.63 17.64 -13.73
C PHE A 149 -9.37 18.40 -14.84
N THR A 150 -10.67 18.58 -14.66
CA THR A 150 -11.46 19.51 -15.46
C THR A 150 -11.83 20.71 -14.60
N LYS A 151 -12.19 21.83 -15.23
CA LYS A 151 -12.70 23.01 -14.49
C LYS A 151 -13.93 22.69 -13.60
N ASN A 152 -14.57 21.57 -13.81
CA ASN A 152 -15.86 21.25 -13.19
C ASN A 152 -15.85 20.01 -12.28
N SER A 153 -14.87 19.11 -12.40
CA SER A 153 -14.83 17.88 -11.62
C SER A 153 -13.46 17.19 -11.61
N PHE A 154 -13.23 16.40 -10.56
CA PHE A 154 -12.19 15.37 -10.53
C PHE A 154 -12.77 14.03 -10.95
N LYS A 155 -11.96 13.18 -11.58
CA LYS A 155 -12.34 11.78 -11.87
C LYS A 155 -11.80 10.88 -10.78
N VAL A 156 -12.69 10.14 -10.12
CA VAL A 156 -12.30 9.23 -9.02
C VAL A 156 -12.80 7.81 -9.23
N ILE A 157 -12.05 6.86 -8.69
CA ILE A 157 -12.49 5.48 -8.47
C ILE A 157 -12.59 5.29 -6.97
N ILE A 158 -13.61 4.57 -6.52
CA ILE A 158 -13.85 4.30 -5.09
C ILE A 158 -13.89 2.80 -4.84
N ASN A 159 -13.72 2.38 -3.58
CA ASN A 159 -13.95 0.99 -3.21
C ASN A 159 -15.43 0.73 -2.79
N GLU A 160 -15.81 -0.55 -2.64
CA GLU A 160 -17.17 -0.95 -2.23
C GLU A 160 -17.53 -0.36 -0.87
N THR A 161 -16.59 -0.29 0.06
CA THR A 161 -16.80 0.31 1.38
C THR A 161 -17.13 1.80 1.27
N ALA A 162 -16.46 2.57 0.42
CA ALA A 162 -16.81 3.97 0.18
C ALA A 162 -18.21 4.10 -0.42
N LYS A 163 -18.56 3.28 -1.41
CA LYS A 163 -19.91 3.27 -1.97
C LYS A 163 -20.98 3.06 -0.90
N ARG A 164 -20.75 2.12 0.02
CA ARG A 164 -21.67 1.80 1.12
C ARG A 164 -21.74 2.91 2.16
N VAL A 165 -20.57 3.41 2.61
CA VAL A 165 -20.49 4.43 3.70
C VAL A 165 -21.12 5.75 3.28
N TYR A 166 -20.87 6.18 2.05
CA TYR A 166 -21.47 7.40 1.51
C TYR A 166 -22.91 7.20 1.02
N GLY A 167 -23.43 5.98 0.97
CA GLY A 167 -24.78 5.70 0.49
C GLY A 167 -24.99 5.96 -0.99
N ILE A 168 -23.94 5.81 -1.81
CA ILE A 168 -23.96 6.03 -3.26
C ILE A 168 -24.85 4.96 -3.92
N LYS A 169 -25.89 5.42 -4.62
CA LYS A 169 -26.86 4.56 -5.30
C LYS A 169 -26.62 4.44 -6.80
N ASP A 170 -26.20 5.53 -7.41
CA ASP A 170 -25.98 5.62 -8.86
C ASP A 170 -24.68 6.42 -9.11
N ILE A 171 -23.60 5.71 -9.47
CA ILE A 171 -22.28 6.32 -9.68
C ILE A 171 -22.25 7.33 -10.82
N THR A 172 -23.26 7.32 -11.71
CA THR A 172 -23.34 8.28 -12.83
C THR A 172 -23.96 9.61 -12.44
N LYS A 173 -24.72 9.65 -11.34
CA LYS A 173 -25.43 10.84 -10.84
C LYS A 173 -24.87 11.38 -9.54
N ASP A 174 -24.46 10.45 -8.67
CA ASP A 174 -23.91 10.79 -7.36
C ASP A 174 -22.47 11.29 -7.51
N LYS A 175 -22.12 12.33 -6.74
CA LYS A 175 -20.79 12.93 -6.73
C LYS A 175 -20.29 13.03 -5.30
N LEU A 176 -19.00 12.99 -5.11
CA LEU A 176 -18.38 13.24 -3.81
C LEU A 176 -17.85 14.68 -3.77
N GLN A 177 -18.18 15.41 -2.71
CA GLN A 177 -17.67 16.76 -2.46
C GLN A 177 -16.52 16.64 -1.46
N PRO A 178 -15.27 16.95 -1.84
CA PRO A 178 -14.16 17.04 -0.89
C PRO A 178 -14.41 18.17 0.12
N GLU A 179 -13.97 17.99 1.37
CA GLU A 179 -14.02 19.04 2.41
C GLU A 179 -12.98 20.13 2.13
N GLU A 180 -11.77 19.71 1.79
CA GLU A 180 -10.67 20.63 1.46
C GLU A 180 -10.29 20.54 -0.03
N PRO A 181 -9.77 21.64 -0.61
CA PRO A 181 -9.26 21.66 -1.97
C PRO A 181 -8.08 20.68 -2.13
N HIS A 182 -8.18 19.76 -3.06
CA HIS A 182 -7.16 18.74 -3.28
C HIS A 182 -5.92 19.26 -4.03
N TYR A 183 -6.06 20.35 -4.77
CA TYR A 183 -4.97 21.02 -5.48
C TYR A 183 -4.91 22.50 -5.11
N ALA A 184 -3.90 22.88 -4.36
CA ALA A 184 -3.47 24.25 -4.26
C ALA A 184 -2.56 24.55 -5.47
N SER A 185 -3.14 24.93 -6.62
CA SER A 185 -2.39 25.46 -7.73
C SER A 185 -2.41 26.98 -7.66
N SER A 186 -1.25 27.62 -7.78
CA SER A 186 -1.12 29.08 -7.86
C SER A 186 -1.88 29.73 -9.03
N SER A 187 -2.40 28.92 -9.94
CA SER A 187 -3.21 29.35 -11.09
C SER A 187 -4.72 29.18 -10.90
N LEU A 188 -5.16 28.58 -9.78
CA LEU A 188 -6.57 28.40 -9.46
C LEU A 188 -7.00 29.34 -8.33
N PRO A 189 -8.26 29.79 -8.31
CA PRO A 189 -8.77 30.57 -7.18
C PRO A 189 -8.67 29.77 -5.87
N ASP A 190 -8.35 30.44 -4.77
CA ASP A 190 -8.18 29.84 -3.43
C ASP A 190 -9.40 29.04 -2.92
N PHE A 191 -10.54 29.14 -3.60
CA PHE A 191 -11.80 28.48 -3.23
C PHE A 191 -12.25 27.41 -4.24
N TYR A 192 -11.36 26.98 -5.13
CA TYR A 192 -11.73 26.04 -6.17
C TYR A 192 -11.67 24.59 -5.64
N ASN A 193 -12.83 24.06 -5.31
CA ASN A 193 -13.00 22.71 -4.80
C ASN A 193 -14.12 21.98 -5.55
N PRO A 194 -13.87 21.53 -6.79
CA PRO A 194 -14.89 20.89 -7.61
C PRO A 194 -15.26 19.50 -7.05
N PRO A 195 -16.50 19.05 -7.30
CA PRO A 195 -16.93 17.71 -6.91
C PRO A 195 -16.16 16.63 -7.67
N CYS A 196 -16.11 15.44 -7.08
CA CYS A 196 -15.55 14.24 -7.68
C CYS A 196 -16.63 13.44 -8.41
N GLU A 197 -16.43 13.18 -9.69
CA GLU A 197 -17.24 12.26 -10.49
C GLU A 197 -16.71 10.83 -10.35
N ILE A 198 -17.59 9.93 -9.95
CA ILE A 198 -17.24 8.52 -9.73
C ILE A 198 -17.27 7.82 -11.08
N VAL A 199 -16.10 7.34 -11.54
CA VAL A 199 -15.94 6.63 -12.81
C VAL A 199 -16.16 5.14 -12.63
N GLY A 200 -15.74 4.59 -11.49
CA GLY A 200 -15.86 3.19 -11.19
C GLY A 200 -15.78 2.86 -9.72
N VAL A 201 -16.20 1.65 -9.40
CA VAL A 201 -16.08 1.04 -8.07
C VAL A 201 -15.22 -0.19 -8.20
N ILE A 202 -14.19 -0.29 -7.38
CA ILE A 202 -13.32 -1.46 -7.27
C ILE A 202 -13.64 -2.25 -6.01
N LYS A 203 -13.30 -3.54 -6.02
CA LYS A 203 -13.43 -4.42 -4.87
C LYS A 203 -12.69 -3.84 -3.67
N ASP A 204 -13.20 -4.11 -2.49
CA ASP A 204 -12.53 -3.73 -1.23
C ASP A 204 -11.14 -4.33 -1.14
N PHE A 205 -10.18 -3.55 -0.64
CA PHE A 205 -8.79 -3.95 -0.49
C PHE A 205 -8.17 -3.39 0.80
N ASN A 206 -7.13 -4.05 1.28
CA ASN A 206 -6.50 -3.72 2.56
C ASN A 206 -5.12 -3.10 2.36
N VAL A 207 -5.01 -1.78 2.57
CA VAL A 207 -3.73 -1.06 2.62
C VAL A 207 -3.24 -0.84 4.05
N ARG A 208 -3.98 -1.35 5.02
CA ARG A 208 -3.68 -1.25 6.45
C ARG A 208 -3.60 -2.64 7.06
N HIS A 209 -3.15 -2.69 8.31
CA HIS A 209 -3.10 -3.93 9.06
C HIS A 209 -4.48 -4.62 9.09
N LEU A 210 -4.54 -5.93 8.84
CA LEU A 210 -5.78 -6.71 8.73
C LEU A 210 -6.64 -6.74 10.00
N SER A 211 -6.09 -6.32 11.16
CA SER A 211 -6.89 -6.12 12.36
C SER A 211 -7.80 -4.89 12.30
N GLN A 212 -7.56 -4.01 11.33
CA GLN A 212 -8.38 -2.82 11.10
C GLN A 212 -9.45 -3.11 10.06
N SER A 213 -10.63 -2.53 10.24
CA SER A 213 -11.69 -2.61 9.24
C SER A 213 -11.27 -1.91 7.95
N ILE A 214 -11.72 -2.41 6.81
CA ILE A 214 -11.51 -1.77 5.51
C ILE A 214 -12.11 -0.37 5.55
N GLN A 215 -11.29 0.61 5.20
CA GLN A 215 -11.69 2.01 5.19
C GLN A 215 -12.34 2.38 3.84
N PRO A 216 -13.20 3.40 3.80
CA PRO A 216 -13.58 4.04 2.56
C PRO A 216 -12.33 4.54 1.84
N VAL A 217 -12.24 4.31 0.53
CA VAL A 217 -11.11 4.76 -0.30
C VAL A 217 -11.65 5.55 -1.49
N VAL A 218 -11.02 6.70 -1.74
CA VAL A 218 -11.26 7.54 -2.91
C VAL A 218 -9.94 7.74 -3.64
N ILE A 219 -9.84 7.20 -4.84
CA ILE A 219 -8.63 7.27 -5.65
C ILE A 219 -8.84 8.30 -6.76
N TYR A 220 -8.02 9.33 -6.76
CA TYR A 220 -8.02 10.35 -7.80
C TYR A 220 -7.21 9.88 -9.00
N TYR A 221 -7.73 10.15 -10.18
CA TYR A 221 -6.97 9.96 -11.40
C TYR A 221 -5.81 10.95 -11.47
N HIS A 222 -4.61 10.42 -11.65
CA HIS A 222 -3.41 11.20 -11.90
C HIS A 222 -2.92 10.96 -13.33
N ASP A 223 -2.86 12.03 -14.11
CA ASP A 223 -2.27 11.97 -15.45
C ASP A 223 -0.75 11.88 -15.35
N ALA A 224 -0.22 10.72 -15.70
CA ALA A 224 1.22 10.46 -15.69
C ALA A 224 2.01 11.36 -16.66
N SER A 225 1.37 12.04 -17.58
CA SER A 225 2.02 12.99 -18.50
C SER A 225 2.34 14.33 -17.82
N ILE A 226 1.66 14.66 -16.71
CA ILE A 226 1.80 15.90 -15.97
C ILE A 226 2.84 15.72 -14.87
N GLY A 227 3.89 16.52 -14.88
CA GLY A 227 4.93 16.52 -13.87
C GLY A 227 6.17 15.69 -14.22
N GLY A 228 7.10 15.62 -13.29
CA GLY A 228 8.35 14.88 -13.42
C GLY A 228 8.22 13.44 -12.97
N ILE A 229 9.06 12.57 -13.52
CA ILE A 229 9.18 11.19 -13.03
C ILE A 229 10.08 11.21 -11.79
N TYR A 230 9.47 11.21 -10.62
CA TYR A 230 10.21 11.05 -9.37
C TYR A 230 10.32 9.59 -8.95
N THR A 231 9.31 8.80 -9.29
CA THR A 231 9.18 7.40 -8.92
C THR A 231 8.74 6.57 -10.13
N VAL A 232 9.23 5.35 -10.21
CA VAL A 232 8.73 4.32 -11.11
C VAL A 232 8.23 3.17 -10.27
N THR A 233 7.01 2.73 -10.56
CA THR A 233 6.40 1.52 -9.99
C THR A 233 6.16 0.53 -11.11
N ALA A 234 6.49 -0.74 -10.89
CA ALA A 234 6.36 -1.76 -11.92
C ALA A 234 6.03 -3.13 -11.34
N SER A 235 5.23 -3.90 -12.08
CA SER A 235 5.02 -5.33 -11.84
C SER A 235 5.87 -6.17 -12.79
N TYR A 236 6.33 -7.33 -12.32
CA TYR A 236 7.23 -8.19 -13.06
C TYR A 236 6.94 -9.67 -12.76
N LYS A 237 7.50 -10.58 -13.56
CA LYS A 237 7.44 -12.01 -13.26
C LYS A 237 8.49 -12.40 -12.23
N HIS A 238 8.12 -13.22 -11.27
CA HIS A 238 8.96 -13.59 -10.11
C HIS A 238 10.39 -14.02 -10.49
N GLU A 239 10.53 -14.82 -11.54
CA GLU A 239 11.81 -15.28 -12.05
C GLU A 239 12.73 -14.16 -12.56
N ASN A 240 12.19 -12.99 -12.84
CA ASN A 240 12.93 -11.84 -13.34
C ASN A 240 13.38 -10.86 -12.25
N LYS A 241 13.05 -11.08 -10.98
CA LYS A 241 13.32 -10.17 -9.87
C LYS A 241 14.75 -9.58 -9.88
N ALA A 242 15.77 -10.43 -9.97
CA ALA A 242 17.16 -9.98 -9.96
C ALA A 242 17.52 -9.13 -11.20
N LYS A 243 17.00 -9.50 -12.38
CA LYS A 243 17.21 -8.75 -13.64
C LYS A 243 16.52 -7.40 -13.60
N VAL A 244 15.33 -7.33 -13.03
CA VAL A 244 14.54 -6.09 -12.84
C VAL A 244 15.30 -5.12 -11.95
N ILE A 245 15.79 -5.58 -10.80
CA ILE A 245 16.56 -4.74 -9.86
C ILE A 245 17.85 -4.22 -10.53
N ASP A 246 18.58 -5.07 -11.24
CA ASP A 246 19.81 -4.68 -11.94
C ASP A 246 19.52 -3.68 -13.09
N PHE A 247 18.45 -3.90 -13.84
CA PHE A 247 18.00 -2.99 -14.90
C PHE A 247 17.63 -1.61 -14.32
N LEU A 248 16.83 -1.55 -13.28
CA LEU A 248 16.41 -0.29 -12.64
C LEU A 248 17.59 0.45 -12.01
N ARG A 249 18.55 -0.27 -11.42
CA ARG A 249 19.80 0.33 -10.90
C ARG A 249 20.59 1.00 -12.02
N ARG A 250 20.84 0.31 -13.13
CA ARG A 250 21.57 0.87 -14.27
C ARG A 250 20.84 2.06 -14.87
N LEU A 251 19.52 1.97 -14.98
CA LEU A 251 18.70 3.06 -15.47
C LEU A 251 18.78 4.29 -14.55
N TYR A 252 18.77 4.07 -13.23
CA TYR A 252 18.97 5.13 -12.25
C TYR A 252 20.34 5.81 -12.39
N GLU A 253 21.41 5.02 -12.50
CA GLU A 253 22.78 5.51 -12.70
C GLU A 253 22.90 6.29 -14.01
N GLU A 254 22.30 5.79 -15.10
CA GLU A 254 22.29 6.45 -16.43
C GLU A 254 21.50 7.77 -16.40
N SER A 255 20.35 7.79 -15.71
CA SER A 255 19.45 8.95 -15.69
C SER A 255 19.87 10.04 -14.72
N THR A 256 20.48 9.68 -13.61
CA THR A 256 20.83 10.62 -12.52
C THR A 256 22.32 10.89 -12.37
N GLY A 257 23.17 10.01 -12.90
CA GLY A 257 24.62 10.00 -12.66
C GLY A 257 25.01 9.64 -11.22
N ARG A 258 24.12 9.00 -10.45
CA ARG A 258 24.29 8.63 -9.03
C ARG A 258 24.33 7.12 -8.89
N THR A 259 24.92 6.65 -7.78
CA THR A 259 25.05 5.22 -7.46
C THR A 259 24.27 4.79 -6.21
N ASP A 260 23.59 5.72 -5.56
CA ASP A 260 22.80 5.51 -4.33
C ASP A 260 21.35 5.05 -4.67
N PHE A 261 21.24 4.05 -5.54
CA PHE A 261 19.96 3.48 -5.94
C PHE A 261 19.24 2.80 -4.78
N GLU A 262 18.02 3.24 -4.53
CA GLU A 262 17.13 2.66 -3.54
C GLU A 262 15.83 2.19 -4.19
N TYR A 263 15.33 1.06 -3.73
CA TYR A 263 14.05 0.52 -4.17
C TYR A 263 13.28 -0.06 -2.99
N THR A 264 11.99 -0.21 -3.17
CA THR A 264 11.08 -0.83 -2.21
C THR A 264 10.28 -1.91 -2.91
N LEU A 265 10.22 -3.09 -2.32
CA LEU A 265 9.28 -4.13 -2.73
C LEU A 265 8.02 -4.00 -1.88
N ILE A 266 6.86 -4.09 -2.51
CA ILE A 266 5.58 -3.98 -1.80
C ILE A 266 5.42 -5.09 -0.75
N GLU A 267 5.90 -6.28 -1.07
CA GLU A 267 5.95 -7.42 -0.15
C GLU A 267 6.78 -7.15 1.12
N ASP A 268 7.88 -6.38 1.01
CA ASP A 268 8.73 -6.02 2.14
C ASP A 268 8.03 -4.99 3.06
N GLU A 269 7.27 -4.04 2.48
CA GLU A 269 6.48 -3.09 3.26
C GLU A 269 5.38 -3.79 4.05
N LEU A 270 4.69 -4.77 3.45
CA LEU A 270 3.76 -5.62 4.16
C LEU A 270 4.43 -6.39 5.31
N GLN A 271 5.61 -6.96 5.06
CA GLN A 271 6.35 -7.66 6.11
C GLN A 271 6.76 -6.74 7.26
N LYS A 272 7.08 -5.47 6.97
CA LYS A 272 7.37 -4.47 8.02
C LYS A 272 6.13 -4.17 8.87
N MET A 273 4.95 -4.08 8.25
CA MET A 273 3.69 -3.85 8.95
C MET A 273 3.40 -4.93 9.99
N TYR A 274 3.74 -6.20 9.71
CA TYR A 274 3.52 -7.34 10.61
C TYR A 274 4.73 -7.69 11.48
N ARG A 275 5.76 -6.84 11.52
CA ARG A 275 6.99 -7.13 12.30
C ARG A 275 6.73 -7.28 13.78
N GLU A 276 5.91 -6.41 14.35
CA GLU A 276 5.58 -6.44 15.79
C GLU A 276 4.80 -7.72 16.14
N ASP A 277 3.82 -8.09 15.32
CA ASP A 277 3.07 -9.33 15.52
C ASP A 277 3.98 -10.56 15.47
N ARG A 278 4.94 -10.61 14.54
CA ARG A 278 5.94 -11.68 14.49
C ARG A 278 6.78 -11.76 15.75
N GLN A 279 7.19 -10.63 16.31
CA GLN A 279 7.96 -10.59 17.57
C GLN A 279 7.13 -11.16 18.73
N VAL A 280 5.87 -10.76 18.83
CA VAL A 280 4.94 -11.27 19.84
C VAL A 280 4.77 -12.79 19.69
N VAL A 281 4.53 -13.29 18.47
CA VAL A 281 4.40 -14.74 18.20
C VAL A 281 5.67 -15.49 18.56
N ASN A 282 6.85 -14.98 18.23
CA ASN A 282 8.12 -15.61 18.56
C ASN A 282 8.33 -15.71 20.08
N ILE A 283 8.00 -14.65 20.83
CA ILE A 283 8.07 -14.64 22.30
C ILE A 283 7.13 -15.70 22.88
N TYR A 284 5.87 -15.72 22.45
CA TYR A 284 4.90 -16.73 22.92
C TYR A 284 5.34 -18.16 22.59
N THR A 285 5.86 -18.39 21.38
CA THR A 285 6.37 -19.70 20.95
C THR A 285 7.56 -20.16 21.80
N LEU A 286 8.49 -19.25 22.11
CA LEU A 286 9.62 -19.53 23.00
C LEU A 286 9.13 -19.94 24.42
N PHE A 287 8.23 -19.15 25.01
CA PHE A 287 7.69 -19.47 26.34
C PHE A 287 6.88 -20.78 26.35
N ALA A 288 6.15 -21.06 25.27
CA ALA A 288 5.46 -22.35 25.14
C ALA A 288 6.46 -23.52 25.10
N GLY A 289 7.55 -23.42 24.36
CA GLY A 289 8.62 -24.39 24.29
C GLY A 289 9.25 -24.64 25.67
N ILE A 290 9.58 -23.58 26.40
CA ILE A 290 10.11 -23.69 27.78
C ILE A 290 9.08 -24.37 28.71
N ALA A 291 7.81 -24.02 28.61
CA ALA A 291 6.77 -24.62 29.46
C ALA A 291 6.58 -26.11 29.15
N ILE A 292 6.64 -26.54 27.90
CA ILE A 292 6.61 -27.95 27.51
C ILE A 292 7.82 -28.69 28.08
N PHE A 293 9.01 -28.10 27.95
CA PHE A 293 10.25 -28.70 28.46
C PHE A 293 10.20 -28.90 29.97
N ILE A 294 9.80 -27.88 30.73
CA ILE A 294 9.64 -27.99 32.20
C ILE A 294 8.58 -29.02 32.56
N SER A 295 7.46 -29.07 31.87
CA SER A 295 6.38 -30.03 32.12
C SER A 295 6.82 -31.46 31.84
N SER A 296 7.60 -31.68 30.78
CA SER A 296 8.14 -33.02 30.46
C SER A 296 9.16 -33.51 31.49
N LEU A 297 10.04 -32.63 31.99
CA LEU A 297 10.96 -32.93 33.07
C LEU A 297 10.21 -33.26 34.36
N GLY A 298 9.13 -32.53 34.67
CA GLY A 298 8.29 -32.81 35.83
C GLY A 298 7.62 -34.20 35.77
N LEU A 299 7.17 -34.62 34.58
CA LEU A 299 6.60 -35.96 34.37
C LEU A 299 7.65 -37.08 34.50
N LEU A 300 8.86 -36.86 33.96
CA LEU A 300 9.97 -37.82 34.09
C LEU A 300 10.42 -38.00 35.54
N ALA A 301 10.44 -36.94 36.33
CA ALA A 301 10.83 -36.97 37.74
C ALA A 301 9.83 -37.73 38.63
N ILE A 302 8.57 -37.88 38.23
CA ILE A 302 7.52 -38.54 39.01
C ILE A 302 7.40 -40.04 38.70
N ASN A 303 7.75 -40.45 37.48
CA ASN A 303 7.64 -41.86 37.04
C ASN A 303 8.42 -42.85 37.92
N PRO A 304 9.64 -42.55 38.42
CA PRO A 304 10.38 -43.49 39.30
C PRO A 304 9.80 -43.60 40.73
N ILE A 305 8.97 -42.64 41.15
CA ILE A 305 8.40 -42.64 42.53
C ILE A 305 7.13 -43.49 42.61
N SER A 306 6.50 -43.82 41.50
CA SER A 306 5.26 -44.61 41.42
C SER A 306 5.49 -46.11 41.35
N GLN A 307 6.76 -46.58 41.33
CA GLN A 307 7.11 -48.01 41.29
C GLN A 307 7.72 -48.54 42.57
N LYS A 308 7.54 -47.90 43.73
CA LYS A 308 7.89 -48.39 45.02
C LYS A 308 6.65 -48.54 45.95
#